data_e9b0dbb304fef2ee98f316ca931f3e58
#
_entry.id   e9b0dbb304fef2ee98f316ca931f3e58
#
_cell.length_a   1.000
_cell.length_b   1.000
_cell.length_c   1.000
_cell.angle_alpha   90.00
_cell.angle_beta   90.00
_cell.angle_gamma   90.00
#
_symmetry.space_group_name_H-M   'P 1'
#
loop_
_entity.id
_entity.type
_entity.pdbx_description
1 polymer ?
#
loop_
_entity_poly.entity_id
_entity_poly.type
_entity_poly.pdbx_seq_one_letter_code
_entity_poly.pdbx_strand_id
1 'polypeptide(L)'
;LSPIELIFQYLMSLNFNLRKGFDIKLKGRAVEETGDHIKQSSFAIKPTDLIGITRPKLLRHIGDELKAGTPILFDKLSENVMYCSPVSGEIIDIVRGEKRTLEEIRILPDKNIKYVKHKIFSEEDINTLERVEVINCLMTSGVWPNIIQRPFGFVADPDVKPKSIHISFFDSHPLAPSFNFLYSKDLNYIKVGLKIINKLTDGKVHLNHNRKSIDSFKIDGYENNLFNGPHPAGNVGVQIHHIDPVNKGDVVWSTTPFGLIQIGKLFLNGIYDASKTICLVGSEVKTPKYYDCISGFSISDLVNSSVKNENVRIISGNVLTGKSVGNEGYLGFYDNMISIIPEGDKHSFLGWIMPVMNKLSFQRAFGLLSFLTPNKEYSLDTNTNGELRAFVQTGVFEKVLPMDILPNYLFKSILAQDYDEMEELGIYELVEEDVALCEF
;
A
#
# COMPACT_ATOMS: atom_id res chain seq x y z
N LEU A 1 23.91 16.79 20.83
CA LEU A 1 23.65 17.88 19.88
C LEU A 1 23.27 19.13 20.65
N SER A 2 23.85 20.29 20.29
CA SER A 2 23.50 21.57 20.92
C SER A 2 22.07 21.97 20.52
N PRO A 3 21.36 22.80 21.33
CA PRO A 3 20.04 23.33 20.94
C PRO A 3 20.03 24.05 19.57
N ILE A 4 21.17 24.60 19.18
CA ILE A 4 21.37 25.26 17.89
C ILE A 4 21.47 24.23 16.75
N GLU A 5 22.13 23.11 16.95
CA GLU A 5 22.18 22.01 15.97
C GLU A 5 20.82 21.35 15.79
N LEU A 6 20.03 21.20 16.88
CA LEU A 6 18.64 20.74 16.82
C LEU A 6 17.75 21.70 16.03
N ILE A 7 17.90 23.01 16.22
CA ILE A 7 17.17 24.04 15.47
C ILE A 7 17.61 24.06 14.00
N PHE A 8 18.91 23.92 13.71
CA PHE A 8 19.41 23.85 12.34
C PHE A 8 18.95 22.56 11.61
N GLN A 9 18.91 21.43 12.32
CA GLN A 9 18.42 20.16 11.79
C GLN A 9 16.90 20.17 11.56
N TYR A 10 16.15 20.93 12.40
CA TYR A 10 14.71 21.17 12.21
C TYR A 10 14.43 22.14 11.05
N LEU A 11 15.35 23.07 10.76
CA LEU A 11 15.28 24.00 9.64
C LEU A 11 15.68 23.37 8.29
N MET A 12 16.36 22.22 8.28
CA MET A 12 16.72 21.50 7.05
C MET A 12 15.70 20.45 6.61
N SER A 13 14.72 20.07 7.46
CA SER A 13 13.59 19.22 7.02
C SER A 13 12.57 20.08 6.29
N LEU A 14 12.23 19.67 5.06
CA LEU A 14 11.14 20.30 4.32
C LEU A 14 9.82 20.04 5.06
N ASN A 15 9.03 21.10 5.24
CA ASN A 15 7.75 21.01 5.95
C ASN A 15 6.62 21.43 5.01
N PHE A 16 5.78 20.49 4.65
CA PHE A 16 4.66 20.66 3.74
C PHE A 16 3.34 20.66 4.52
N ASN A 17 2.56 21.74 4.38
CA ASN A 17 1.24 21.85 4.98
C ASN A 17 0.18 21.84 3.88
N LEU A 18 -0.36 20.66 3.58
CA LEU A 18 -1.35 20.46 2.55
C LEU A 18 -2.74 20.89 3.06
N ARG A 19 -3.44 21.67 2.25
CA ARG A 19 -4.79 22.17 2.57
C ARG A 19 -5.88 21.50 1.77
N LYS A 20 -5.56 20.98 0.58
CA LYS A 20 -6.46 20.22 -0.27
C LYS A 20 -6.52 18.77 0.21
N GLY A 21 -7.66 18.13 0.00
CA GLY A 21 -7.89 16.76 0.44
C GLY A 21 -9.15 16.64 1.28
N PHE A 22 -9.45 15.41 1.74
CA PHE A 22 -10.60 15.15 2.59
C PHE A 22 -10.43 13.88 3.44
N ASP A 23 -10.67 14.01 4.73
CA ASP A 23 -10.66 12.88 5.66
C ASP A 23 -12.06 12.27 5.77
N ILE A 24 -12.24 11.09 5.22
CA ILE A 24 -13.47 10.32 5.38
C ILE A 24 -13.47 9.68 6.76
N LYS A 25 -14.30 10.20 7.67
CA LYS A 25 -14.36 9.75 9.07
C LYS A 25 -15.21 8.51 9.21
N LEU A 26 -14.62 7.34 9.04
CA LEU A 26 -15.29 6.06 9.21
C LEU A 26 -15.19 5.56 10.66
N LYS A 27 -16.24 4.85 11.11
CA LYS A 27 -16.26 4.10 12.37
C LYS A 27 -15.43 2.82 12.25
N GLY A 28 -14.85 2.40 13.39
CA GLY A 28 -14.21 1.10 13.50
C GLY A 28 -12.71 1.13 13.30
N ARG A 29 -12.03 2.18 13.75
CA ARG A 29 -10.57 2.24 13.85
C ARG A 29 -10.05 1.19 14.81
N ALA A 30 -8.95 0.51 14.46
CA ALA A 30 -8.30 -0.47 15.33
C ALA A 30 -7.71 0.19 16.59
N VAL A 31 -7.91 -0.45 17.73
CA VAL A 31 -7.20 -0.14 18.96
C VAL A 31 -5.78 -0.70 18.84
N GLU A 32 -4.77 0.02 19.36
CA GLU A 32 -3.36 -0.41 19.33
C GLU A 32 -3.12 -1.58 20.30
N GLU A 33 -3.78 -2.71 20.03
CA GLU A 33 -3.66 -3.97 20.73
C GLU A 33 -3.53 -5.12 19.73
N THR A 34 -2.65 -6.08 20.03
CA THR A 34 -2.56 -7.32 19.25
C THR A 34 -3.68 -8.27 19.69
N GLY A 35 -4.45 -8.78 18.74
CA GLY A 35 -5.48 -9.78 18.96
C GLY A 35 -4.89 -11.18 19.14
N ASP A 36 -5.79 -12.15 19.32
CA ASP A 36 -5.41 -13.56 19.47
C ASP A 36 -4.77 -14.11 18.20
N HIS A 37 -4.04 -15.20 18.35
CA HIS A 37 -3.40 -15.88 17.20
C HIS A 37 -4.42 -16.33 16.18
N ILE A 38 -4.21 -15.95 14.92
CA ILE A 38 -5.05 -16.36 13.80
C ILE A 38 -4.62 -17.73 13.30
N LYS A 39 -5.55 -18.64 13.13
CA LYS A 39 -5.31 -19.87 12.38
C LYS A 39 -5.17 -19.51 10.90
N GLN A 40 -3.99 -19.77 10.35
CA GLN A 40 -3.68 -19.52 8.93
C GLN A 40 -3.70 -20.84 8.19
N SER A 41 -4.91 -21.25 7.76
CA SER A 41 -5.19 -22.59 7.21
C SER A 41 -4.67 -22.78 5.79
N SER A 42 -4.61 -21.73 4.99
CA SER A 42 -4.11 -21.74 3.62
C SER A 42 -3.58 -20.37 3.22
N PHE A 43 -2.82 -20.34 2.13
CA PHE A 43 -2.23 -19.14 1.56
C PHE A 43 -2.49 -19.07 0.06
N ALA A 44 -2.55 -17.88 -0.51
CA ALA A 44 -2.55 -17.70 -1.95
C ALA A 44 -1.59 -16.60 -2.39
N ILE A 45 -0.99 -16.82 -3.54
CA ILE A 45 -0.35 -15.76 -4.34
C ILE A 45 -1.30 -15.44 -5.48
N LYS A 46 -1.65 -14.18 -5.59
CA LYS A 46 -2.59 -13.68 -6.60
C LYS A 46 -1.84 -12.76 -7.55
N PRO A 47 -1.53 -13.20 -8.77
CA PRO A 47 -0.84 -12.35 -9.75
C PRO A 47 -1.60 -11.04 -10.04
N THR A 48 -2.93 -11.06 -9.92
CA THR A 48 -3.79 -9.88 -10.07
C THR A 48 -3.59 -8.81 -9.00
N ASP A 49 -2.98 -9.14 -7.86
CA ASP A 49 -2.65 -8.19 -6.79
C ASP A 49 -1.23 -7.63 -6.93
N LEU A 50 -0.41 -8.24 -7.79
CA LEU A 50 0.97 -7.83 -7.98
C LEU A 50 1.04 -6.68 -8.98
N ILE A 51 1.60 -5.57 -8.54
CA ILE A 51 1.67 -4.32 -9.31
C ILE A 51 2.49 -4.53 -10.60
N GLY A 52 1.93 -4.12 -11.74
CA GLY A 52 2.61 -4.11 -13.04
C GLY A 52 2.79 -5.47 -13.70
N ILE A 53 2.36 -6.57 -13.09
CA ILE A 53 2.38 -7.88 -13.77
C ILE A 53 1.36 -7.92 -14.89
N THR A 54 1.84 -8.18 -16.11
CA THR A 54 0.98 -8.27 -17.31
C THR A 54 0.94 -9.67 -17.89
N ARG A 55 2.06 -10.40 -17.85
CA ARG A 55 2.21 -11.72 -18.48
C ARG A 55 2.85 -12.72 -17.51
N PRO A 56 2.14 -13.11 -16.41
CA PRO A 56 2.69 -14.02 -15.42
C PRO A 56 3.01 -15.39 -16.03
N LYS A 57 4.21 -15.89 -15.78
CA LYS A 57 4.64 -17.24 -16.12
C LYS A 57 4.86 -18.05 -14.84
N LEU A 58 4.10 -19.11 -14.71
CA LEU A 58 4.19 -20.02 -13.59
C LEU A 58 5.40 -20.96 -13.75
N LEU A 59 6.14 -21.15 -12.65
CA LEU A 59 7.32 -22.03 -12.56
C LEU A 59 7.01 -23.35 -11.88
N ARG A 60 5.83 -23.49 -11.28
CA ARG A 60 5.46 -24.61 -10.39
C ARG A 60 4.15 -25.24 -10.84
N HIS A 61 3.89 -26.46 -10.33
CA HIS A 61 2.71 -27.26 -10.62
C HIS A 61 1.98 -27.64 -9.33
N ILE A 62 0.74 -28.09 -9.45
CA ILE A 62 0.00 -28.68 -8.34
C ILE A 62 0.74 -29.91 -7.84
N GLY A 63 0.89 -30.05 -6.53
CA GLY A 63 1.64 -31.10 -5.86
C GLY A 63 3.12 -30.77 -5.60
N ASP A 64 3.64 -29.63 -6.10
CA ASP A 64 5.01 -29.22 -5.81
C ASP A 64 5.17 -28.80 -4.35
N GLU A 65 6.19 -29.35 -3.67
CA GLU A 65 6.60 -28.89 -2.34
C GLU A 65 7.46 -27.63 -2.43
N LEU A 66 7.19 -26.66 -1.58
CA LEU A 66 7.81 -25.35 -1.54
C LEU A 66 8.48 -25.09 -0.19
N LYS A 67 9.50 -24.23 -0.22
CA LYS A 67 9.99 -23.52 0.97
C LYS A 67 9.56 -22.04 0.86
N ALA A 68 9.43 -21.34 1.98
CA ALA A 68 9.28 -19.88 1.97
C ALA A 68 10.51 -19.27 1.25
N GLY A 69 10.26 -18.41 0.26
CA GLY A 69 11.29 -17.90 -0.65
C GLY A 69 11.52 -18.72 -1.91
N THR A 70 10.79 -19.83 -2.13
CA THR A 70 10.88 -20.56 -3.40
C THR A 70 10.19 -19.75 -4.51
N PRO A 71 10.85 -19.47 -5.66
CA PRO A 71 10.22 -18.82 -6.81
C PRO A 71 9.02 -19.59 -7.34
N ILE A 72 7.89 -18.92 -7.49
CA ILE A 72 6.62 -19.50 -8.00
C ILE A 72 6.30 -18.98 -9.39
N LEU A 73 6.49 -17.69 -9.63
CA LEU A 73 6.21 -17.07 -10.92
C LEU A 73 7.13 -15.87 -11.17
N PHE A 74 7.14 -15.41 -12.41
CA PHE A 74 7.74 -14.16 -12.86
C PHE A 74 6.88 -13.52 -13.97
N ASP A 75 7.11 -12.25 -14.28
CA ASP A 75 6.53 -11.63 -15.49
C ASP A 75 7.46 -11.84 -16.68
N LYS A 76 6.92 -12.25 -17.82
CA LYS A 76 7.68 -12.40 -19.07
C LYS A 76 8.32 -11.10 -19.57
N LEU A 77 7.87 -9.95 -19.09
CA LEU A 77 8.50 -8.66 -19.39
C LEU A 77 9.67 -8.32 -18.46
N SER A 78 9.79 -9.04 -17.34
CA SER A 78 10.84 -8.86 -16.33
C SER A 78 11.24 -10.20 -15.75
N GLU A 79 11.84 -11.07 -16.58
CA GLU A 79 12.09 -12.50 -16.26
C GLU A 79 13.02 -12.71 -15.04
N ASN A 80 13.81 -11.71 -14.68
CA ASN A 80 14.74 -11.79 -13.56
C ASN A 80 14.08 -11.47 -12.20
N VAL A 81 12.89 -10.86 -12.20
CA VAL A 81 12.15 -10.52 -10.98
C VAL A 81 11.29 -11.69 -10.55
N MET A 82 11.69 -12.35 -9.46
CA MET A 82 10.98 -13.52 -8.94
C MET A 82 9.93 -13.13 -7.90
N TYR A 83 8.76 -13.76 -7.99
CA TYR A 83 7.72 -13.72 -6.96
C TYR A 83 7.72 -15.07 -6.24
N CYS A 84 7.98 -15.03 -4.94
CA CYS A 84 8.30 -16.21 -4.15
C CYS A 84 7.17 -16.59 -3.20
N SER A 85 7.17 -17.87 -2.79
CA SER A 85 6.23 -18.39 -1.80
C SER A 85 6.41 -17.70 -0.44
N PRO A 86 5.33 -17.23 0.20
CA PRO A 86 5.39 -16.65 1.55
C PRO A 86 5.61 -17.72 2.63
N VAL A 87 5.28 -18.96 2.35
CA VAL A 87 5.33 -20.09 3.29
C VAL A 87 5.97 -21.33 2.67
N SER A 88 6.37 -22.29 3.49
CA SER A 88 6.65 -23.65 3.02
C SER A 88 5.37 -24.48 3.06
N GLY A 89 5.25 -25.42 2.12
CA GLY A 89 4.09 -26.28 1.99
C GLY A 89 3.91 -26.80 0.58
N GLU A 90 2.71 -27.28 0.26
CA GLU A 90 2.36 -27.88 -1.03
C GLU A 90 1.41 -26.99 -1.82
N ILE A 91 1.61 -26.85 -3.13
CA ILE A 91 0.63 -26.22 -4.01
C ILE A 91 -0.56 -27.15 -4.20
N ILE A 92 -1.70 -26.79 -3.63
CA ILE A 92 -2.92 -27.59 -3.67
C ILE A 92 -3.84 -27.26 -4.83
N ASP A 93 -3.76 -26.02 -5.34
CA ASP A 93 -4.64 -25.58 -6.42
C ASP A 93 -4.03 -24.41 -7.19
N ILE A 94 -4.41 -24.28 -8.48
CA ILE A 94 -4.05 -23.19 -9.37
C ILE A 94 -5.33 -22.72 -10.07
N VAL A 95 -5.94 -21.68 -9.51
CA VAL A 95 -7.19 -21.11 -10.02
C VAL A 95 -6.94 -20.29 -11.27
N ARG A 96 -7.74 -20.54 -12.29
CA ARG A 96 -7.69 -19.80 -13.56
C ARG A 96 -9.07 -19.23 -13.87
N GLY A 97 -9.11 -17.97 -14.19
CA GLY A 97 -10.30 -17.25 -14.60
C GLY A 97 -10.52 -17.26 -16.11
N GLU A 98 -11.24 -16.25 -16.59
CA GLU A 98 -11.51 -16.08 -18.01
C GLU A 98 -10.23 -16.02 -18.85
N LYS A 99 -10.29 -16.54 -20.07
CA LYS A 99 -9.14 -16.62 -21.00
C LYS A 99 -7.90 -17.29 -20.42
N ARG A 100 -8.10 -18.16 -19.40
CA ARG A 100 -7.02 -18.86 -18.64
C ARG A 100 -6.12 -17.92 -17.86
N THR A 101 -6.57 -16.73 -17.49
CA THR A 101 -5.85 -15.81 -16.61
C THR A 101 -5.52 -16.50 -15.30
N LEU A 102 -4.27 -16.38 -14.84
CA LEU A 102 -3.85 -16.93 -13.56
C LEU A 102 -4.37 -16.02 -12.44
N GLU A 103 -5.31 -16.53 -11.64
CA GLU A 103 -5.95 -15.76 -10.55
C GLU A 103 -5.31 -16.04 -9.20
N GLU A 104 -5.19 -17.32 -8.81
CA GLU A 104 -4.67 -17.71 -7.52
C GLU A 104 -3.78 -18.95 -7.62
N ILE A 105 -2.70 -18.97 -6.85
CA ILE A 105 -1.90 -20.16 -6.58
C ILE A 105 -2.06 -20.44 -5.08
N ARG A 106 -2.80 -21.49 -4.73
CA ARG A 106 -3.15 -21.84 -3.35
C ARG A 106 -2.13 -22.82 -2.76
N ILE A 107 -1.69 -22.53 -1.54
CA ILE A 107 -0.65 -23.29 -0.85
C ILE A 107 -1.20 -23.75 0.50
N LEU A 108 -1.08 -25.05 0.77
CA LEU A 108 -1.31 -25.63 2.09
C LEU A 108 0.01 -25.53 2.88
N PRO A 109 0.06 -24.78 4.00
CA PRO A 109 1.33 -24.56 4.69
C PRO A 109 1.79 -25.77 5.48
N ASP A 110 3.09 -25.93 5.61
CA ASP A 110 3.71 -26.85 6.59
C ASP A 110 3.40 -26.37 8.01
N LYS A 111 3.36 -27.30 8.96
CA LYS A 111 3.22 -26.96 10.39
C LYS A 111 4.37 -26.08 10.90
N ASN A 112 5.59 -26.32 10.40
CA ASN A 112 6.77 -25.51 10.69
C ASN A 112 7.33 -24.97 9.38
N ILE A 113 7.41 -23.65 9.25
CA ILE A 113 7.86 -23.00 8.02
C ILE A 113 9.36 -23.26 7.81
N LYS A 114 9.70 -23.77 6.64
CA LYS A 114 11.07 -23.98 6.15
C LYS A 114 11.40 -22.87 5.15
N TYR A 115 12.60 -22.31 5.23
CA TYR A 115 13.03 -21.19 4.39
C TYR A 115 14.08 -21.62 3.36
N VAL A 116 14.05 -21.00 2.19
CA VAL A 116 15.21 -20.92 1.30
C VAL A 116 16.27 -20.09 2.01
N LYS A 117 17.50 -20.56 2.03
CA LYS A 117 18.62 -19.85 2.68
C LYS A 117 19.39 -19.05 1.64
N HIS A 118 19.56 -17.77 1.94
CA HIS A 118 20.39 -16.81 1.22
C HIS A 118 21.64 -16.49 2.05
N LYS A 119 22.60 -15.79 1.44
CA LYS A 119 23.81 -15.30 2.13
C LYS A 119 23.39 -14.30 3.23
N ILE A 120 23.98 -14.46 4.40
CA ILE A 120 23.86 -13.53 5.53
C ILE A 120 25.04 -12.56 5.43
N PHE A 121 24.77 -11.29 5.70
CA PHE A 121 25.76 -10.22 5.65
C PHE A 121 25.94 -9.59 7.03
N SER A 122 27.17 -9.32 7.43
CA SER A 122 27.46 -8.49 8.58
C SER A 122 27.20 -7.01 8.25
N GLU A 123 27.17 -6.13 9.25
CA GLU A 123 27.05 -4.69 8.98
C GLU A 123 28.24 -4.14 8.17
N GLU A 124 29.44 -4.70 8.36
CA GLU A 124 30.64 -4.35 7.60
C GLU A 124 30.52 -4.77 6.13
N ASP A 125 30.05 -6.01 5.89
CA ASP A 125 29.79 -6.49 4.53
C ASP A 125 28.77 -5.61 3.81
N ILE A 126 27.68 -5.21 4.49
CA ILE A 126 26.64 -4.35 3.91
C ILE A 126 27.21 -3.02 3.44
N ASN A 127 28.17 -2.43 4.17
CA ASN A 127 28.78 -1.16 3.78
C ASN A 127 29.60 -1.28 2.49
N THR A 128 30.18 -2.43 2.20
CA THR A 128 31.06 -2.68 1.04
C THR A 128 30.33 -3.22 -0.20
N LEU A 129 29.06 -3.65 -0.07
CA LEU A 129 28.28 -4.21 -1.18
C LEU A 129 28.15 -3.21 -2.34
N GLU A 130 28.34 -3.73 -3.54
CA GLU A 130 28.10 -3.01 -4.77
C GLU A 130 26.63 -3.07 -5.20
N ARG A 131 26.15 -2.07 -5.96
CA ARG A 131 24.76 -1.99 -6.47
C ARG A 131 24.30 -3.28 -7.17
N VAL A 132 25.15 -3.85 -8.02
CA VAL A 132 24.82 -5.07 -8.79
C VAL A 132 24.58 -6.28 -7.88
N GLU A 133 25.38 -6.44 -6.82
CA GLU A 133 25.21 -7.54 -5.86
C GLU A 133 23.90 -7.37 -5.09
N VAL A 134 23.56 -6.13 -4.68
CA VAL A 134 22.30 -5.81 -4.01
C VAL A 134 21.12 -6.15 -4.90
N ILE A 135 21.11 -5.71 -6.16
CA ILE A 135 20.04 -5.99 -7.13
C ILE A 135 19.86 -7.51 -7.28
N ASN A 136 20.93 -8.25 -7.53
CA ASN A 136 20.87 -9.70 -7.70
C ASN A 136 20.28 -10.42 -6.47
N CYS A 137 20.68 -10.02 -5.26
CA CYS A 137 20.13 -10.58 -4.03
C CYS A 137 18.62 -10.30 -3.90
N LEU A 138 18.19 -9.08 -4.18
CA LEU A 138 16.78 -8.68 -4.04
C LEU A 138 15.89 -9.35 -5.10
N MET A 139 16.34 -9.43 -6.36
CA MET A 139 15.55 -10.03 -7.44
C MET A 139 15.31 -11.53 -7.23
N THR A 140 16.35 -12.26 -6.85
CA THR A 140 16.27 -13.73 -6.72
C THR A 140 15.58 -14.20 -5.44
N SER A 141 15.47 -13.34 -4.43
CA SER A 141 14.87 -13.66 -3.13
C SER A 141 13.37 -13.41 -3.03
N GLY A 142 12.74 -12.75 -4.01
CA GLY A 142 11.33 -12.36 -3.97
C GLY A 142 11.05 -11.06 -3.21
N VAL A 143 12.08 -10.31 -2.82
CA VAL A 143 11.92 -9.03 -2.10
C VAL A 143 11.85 -7.83 -3.05
N TRP A 144 12.43 -7.92 -4.24
CA TRP A 144 12.42 -6.85 -5.25
C TRP A 144 11.04 -6.26 -5.55
N PRO A 145 9.93 -7.05 -5.61
CA PRO A 145 8.59 -6.51 -5.87
C PRO A 145 8.08 -5.45 -4.89
N ASN A 146 8.76 -5.24 -3.76
CA ASN A 146 8.43 -4.14 -2.84
C ASN A 146 8.96 -2.77 -3.28
N ILE A 147 9.73 -2.71 -4.36
CA ILE A 147 10.27 -1.46 -4.92
C ILE A 147 9.42 -1.10 -6.13
N ILE A 148 8.72 0.02 -6.04
CA ILE A 148 7.79 0.50 -7.07
C ILE A 148 8.40 1.70 -7.77
N GLN A 149 8.26 1.74 -9.08
CA GLN A 149 8.77 2.79 -9.95
C GLN A 149 7.65 3.73 -10.37
N ARG A 150 7.93 5.02 -10.37
CA ARG A 150 7.17 6.05 -11.07
C ARG A 150 8.01 6.62 -12.22
N PRO A 151 7.39 7.01 -13.34
CA PRO A 151 5.94 7.04 -13.64
C PRO A 151 5.30 5.66 -13.73
N PHE A 152 3.96 5.64 -13.79
CA PHE A 152 3.06 4.51 -14.06
C PHE A 152 2.86 3.50 -12.91
N GLY A 153 3.66 3.52 -11.85
CA GLY A 153 3.42 2.68 -10.66
C GLY A 153 3.52 1.17 -10.94
N PHE A 154 4.63 0.70 -11.45
CA PHE A 154 4.92 -0.75 -11.60
C PHE A 154 6.19 -1.13 -10.82
N VAL A 155 6.47 -2.43 -10.71
CA VAL A 155 7.69 -2.91 -10.05
C VAL A 155 8.92 -2.34 -10.75
N ALA A 156 9.87 -1.82 -9.97
CA ALA A 156 11.03 -1.11 -10.47
C ALA A 156 11.86 -1.94 -11.47
N ASP A 157 12.26 -1.31 -12.56
CA ASP A 157 13.20 -1.90 -13.52
C ASP A 157 14.61 -1.87 -12.94
N PRO A 158 15.24 -3.04 -12.69
CA PRO A 158 16.57 -3.11 -12.08
C PRO A 158 17.68 -2.47 -12.92
N ASP A 159 17.48 -2.36 -14.24
CA ASP A 159 18.45 -1.76 -15.16
C ASP A 159 18.42 -0.23 -15.14
N VAL A 160 17.33 0.35 -14.63
CA VAL A 160 17.19 1.80 -14.48
C VAL A 160 17.73 2.26 -13.13
N LYS A 161 18.30 3.47 -13.06
CA LYS A 161 18.75 4.10 -11.83
C LYS A 161 17.82 5.28 -11.51
N PRO A 162 17.12 5.26 -10.37
CA PRO A 162 16.20 6.33 -10.05
C PRO A 162 16.95 7.61 -9.63
N LYS A 163 16.35 8.78 -9.90
CA LYS A 163 16.89 10.07 -9.43
C LYS A 163 16.73 10.26 -7.92
N SER A 164 15.73 9.60 -7.30
CA SER A 164 15.49 9.60 -5.86
C SER A 164 14.66 8.38 -5.45
N ILE A 165 14.65 8.08 -4.13
CA ILE A 165 13.82 7.01 -3.56
C ILE A 165 13.03 7.58 -2.38
N HIS A 166 11.72 7.32 -2.34
CA HIS A 166 10.81 7.85 -1.34
C HIS A 166 10.16 6.75 -0.50
N ILE A 167 10.10 6.98 0.81
CA ILE A 167 9.45 6.09 1.78
C ILE A 167 8.47 6.91 2.63
N SER A 168 7.19 6.57 2.58
CA SER A 168 6.20 7.18 3.47
C SER A 168 6.12 6.40 4.78
N PHE A 169 6.33 7.08 5.91
CA PHE A 169 6.21 6.52 7.26
C PHE A 169 4.86 6.84 7.91
N PHE A 170 3.86 7.17 7.14
CA PHE A 170 2.48 7.29 7.60
C PHE A 170 1.50 7.03 6.46
N ASP A 171 0.30 6.68 6.83
CA ASP A 171 -0.83 6.49 5.94
C ASP A 171 -1.94 7.45 6.35
N SER A 172 -2.64 8.03 5.37
CA SER A 172 -3.75 8.97 5.56
C SER A 172 -5.09 8.44 5.07
N HIS A 173 -5.15 7.20 4.57
CA HIS A 173 -6.41 6.58 4.16
C HIS A 173 -7.41 6.46 5.33
N PRO A 174 -8.72 6.37 5.05
CA PRO A 174 -9.71 6.10 6.07
C PRO A 174 -9.37 4.84 6.88
N LEU A 175 -9.42 4.92 8.21
CA LEU A 175 -9.09 3.85 9.14
C LEU A 175 -7.62 3.35 9.08
N ALA A 176 -6.73 4.09 8.45
CA ALA A 176 -5.33 3.73 8.31
C ALA A 176 -4.69 3.24 9.61
N PRO A 177 -3.83 2.20 9.55
CA PRO A 177 -3.13 1.68 10.72
C PRO A 177 -2.14 2.69 11.30
N SER A 178 -1.82 2.54 12.58
CA SER A 178 -0.71 3.25 13.22
C SER A 178 0.61 2.62 12.80
N PHE A 179 1.43 3.33 12.01
CA PHE A 179 2.75 2.81 11.61
C PHE A 179 3.69 2.66 12.80
N ASN A 180 3.53 3.49 13.85
CA ASN A 180 4.26 3.33 15.10
C ASN A 180 3.97 1.96 15.73
N PHE A 181 2.72 1.54 15.77
CA PHE A 181 2.34 0.23 16.30
C PHE A 181 2.82 -0.91 15.40
N LEU A 182 2.72 -0.76 14.07
CA LEU A 182 3.13 -1.80 13.12
C LEU A 182 4.63 -2.05 13.11
N TYR A 183 5.46 -1.00 13.12
CA TYR A 183 6.85 -1.10 12.67
C TYR A 183 7.91 -0.70 13.71
N SER A 184 7.53 -0.16 14.88
CA SER A 184 8.53 0.30 15.87
C SER A 184 9.42 -0.82 16.42
N LYS A 185 8.92 -2.04 16.49
CA LYS A 185 9.72 -3.22 16.92
C LYS A 185 10.82 -3.61 15.92
N ASP A 186 10.66 -3.23 14.64
CA ASP A 186 11.51 -3.65 13.53
C ASP A 186 12.48 -2.55 13.05
N LEU A 187 12.72 -1.52 13.87
CA LEU A 187 13.60 -0.38 13.53
C LEU A 187 15.00 -0.78 13.07
N ASN A 188 15.55 -1.86 13.63
CA ASN A 188 16.86 -2.35 13.19
C ASN A 188 16.83 -2.83 11.73
N TYR A 189 15.79 -3.59 11.37
CA TYR A 189 15.61 -4.04 9.97
C TYR A 189 15.35 -2.87 9.04
N ILE A 190 14.56 -1.87 9.45
CA ILE A 190 14.32 -0.64 8.68
C ILE A 190 15.65 0.08 8.40
N LYS A 191 16.51 0.26 9.42
CA LYS A 191 17.81 0.92 9.24
C LYS A 191 18.71 0.17 8.27
N VAL A 192 18.76 -1.16 8.35
CA VAL A 192 19.52 -1.99 7.40
C VAL A 192 18.90 -1.92 6.01
N GLY A 193 17.57 -2.03 5.89
CA GLY A 193 16.87 -1.84 4.63
C GLY A 193 17.18 -0.51 3.96
N LEU A 194 17.24 0.58 4.72
CA LEU A 194 17.62 1.91 4.22
C LEU A 194 19.08 1.95 3.73
N LYS A 195 20.03 1.34 4.45
CA LYS A 195 21.43 1.24 3.98
C LYS A 195 21.50 0.53 2.62
N ILE A 196 20.71 -0.52 2.43
CA ILE A 196 20.65 -1.27 1.17
C ILE A 196 20.00 -0.45 0.06
N ILE A 197 18.82 0.15 0.32
CA ILE A 197 18.09 0.98 -0.66
C ILE A 197 18.94 2.18 -1.11
N ASN A 198 19.70 2.78 -0.21
CA ASN A 198 20.58 3.90 -0.53
C ASN A 198 21.67 3.55 -1.57
N LYS A 199 22.02 2.26 -1.71
CA LYS A 199 22.97 1.79 -2.75
C LYS A 199 22.35 1.69 -4.15
N LEU A 200 21.03 1.79 -4.25
CA LEU A 200 20.30 1.65 -5.52
C LEU A 200 20.21 2.96 -6.30
N THR A 201 20.49 4.10 -5.68
CA THR A 201 20.46 5.43 -6.29
C THR A 201 21.73 6.23 -6.01
N ASP A 202 22.10 7.16 -6.90
CA ASP A 202 23.08 8.22 -6.63
C ASP A 202 22.41 9.48 -6.06
N GLY A 203 21.09 9.51 -6.09
CA GLY A 203 20.30 10.62 -5.60
C GLY A 203 20.01 10.51 -4.11
N LYS A 204 18.97 11.21 -3.67
CA LYS A 204 18.57 11.25 -2.27
C LYS A 204 17.54 10.19 -1.92
N VAL A 205 17.58 9.71 -0.68
CA VAL A 205 16.54 8.88 -0.09
C VAL A 205 15.74 9.74 0.88
N HIS A 206 14.43 9.89 0.59
CA HIS A 206 13.51 10.73 1.34
C HIS A 206 12.64 9.89 2.27
N LEU A 207 12.66 10.24 3.56
CA LEU A 207 11.81 9.65 4.60
C LEU A 207 10.70 10.66 4.92
N ASN A 208 9.50 10.35 4.53
CA ASN A 208 8.36 11.25 4.65
C ASN A 208 7.51 10.88 5.86
N HIS A 209 7.34 11.83 6.76
CA HIS A 209 6.72 11.63 8.07
C HIS A 209 5.51 12.54 8.24
N ASN A 210 4.64 12.18 9.17
CA ASN A 210 3.73 13.13 9.82
C ASN A 210 4.24 13.43 11.25
N ARG A 211 3.54 14.33 11.95
CA ARG A 211 3.90 14.71 13.34
C ARG A 211 3.96 13.53 14.32
N LYS A 212 3.24 12.44 14.05
CA LYS A 212 3.19 11.27 14.94
C LYS A 212 4.30 10.27 14.64
N SER A 213 4.68 10.13 13.37
CA SER A 213 5.67 9.13 12.96
C SER A 213 7.11 9.64 13.02
N ILE A 214 7.34 10.97 12.94
CA ILE A 214 8.69 11.54 12.88
C ILE A 214 9.53 11.20 14.11
N ASP A 215 8.94 11.22 15.31
CA ASP A 215 9.68 10.92 16.54
C ASP A 215 10.15 9.46 16.61
N SER A 216 9.42 8.54 15.96
CA SER A 216 9.73 7.11 15.96
C SER A 216 10.64 6.67 14.83
N PHE A 217 10.56 7.32 13.65
CA PHE A 217 11.20 6.85 12.41
C PHE A 217 12.17 7.84 11.80
N LYS A 218 12.47 8.95 12.47
CA LYS A 218 13.53 9.86 12.03
C LYS A 218 14.88 9.14 12.12
N ILE A 219 15.59 9.09 10.99
CA ILE A 219 16.89 8.44 10.88
C ILE A 219 17.87 9.45 10.28
N ASP A 220 18.97 9.69 10.99
CA ASP A 220 20.01 10.62 10.55
C ASP A 220 20.73 10.07 9.31
N GLY A 221 21.19 10.99 8.45
CA GLY A 221 21.85 10.65 7.18
C GLY A 221 20.91 10.51 5.99
N TYR A 222 19.61 10.71 6.19
CA TYR A 222 18.57 10.70 5.14
C TYR A 222 17.76 12.01 5.18
N GLU A 223 17.08 12.32 4.07
CA GLU A 223 16.23 13.51 3.98
C GLU A 223 14.89 13.25 4.70
N ASN A 224 14.76 13.77 5.91
CA ASN A 224 13.51 13.63 6.70
C ASN A 224 12.59 14.81 6.40
N ASN A 225 11.43 14.55 5.78
CA ASN A 225 10.44 15.55 5.41
C ASN A 225 9.18 15.39 6.26
N LEU A 226 8.51 16.50 6.56
CA LEU A 226 7.29 16.52 7.35
C LEU A 226 6.11 16.92 6.48
N PHE A 227 5.10 16.06 6.42
CA PHE A 227 3.84 16.30 5.73
C PHE A 227 2.69 16.39 6.72
N ASN A 228 1.89 17.44 6.60
CA ASN A 228 0.67 17.65 7.39
C ASN A 228 -0.48 17.96 6.45
N GLY A 229 -1.64 17.42 6.72
CA GLY A 229 -2.84 17.67 5.92
C GLY A 229 -3.80 16.48 5.93
N PRO A 230 -4.98 16.64 5.32
CA PRO A 230 -5.94 15.56 5.13
C PRO A 230 -5.44 14.55 4.09
N HIS A 231 -6.12 13.41 3.98
CA HIS A 231 -5.90 12.48 2.87
C HIS A 231 -6.08 13.22 1.52
N PRO A 232 -5.15 13.06 0.55
CA PRO A 232 -4.12 12.02 0.40
C PRO A 232 -2.68 12.45 0.80
N ALA A 233 -2.49 13.21 1.87
CA ALA A 233 -1.15 13.63 2.31
C ALA A 233 -0.19 12.47 2.58
N GLY A 234 -0.71 11.28 2.91
CA GLY A 234 0.06 10.05 3.14
C GLY A 234 0.46 9.31 1.88
N ASN A 235 -0.13 9.61 0.72
CA ASN A 235 0.20 8.95 -0.53
C ASN A 235 1.59 9.38 -1.00
N VAL A 236 2.42 8.40 -1.33
CA VAL A 236 3.80 8.67 -1.74
C VAL A 236 3.88 9.51 -3.01
N GLY A 237 2.90 9.40 -3.92
CA GLY A 237 2.82 10.21 -5.13
C GLY A 237 2.66 11.69 -4.85
N VAL A 238 1.79 12.04 -3.90
CA VAL A 238 1.63 13.42 -3.43
C VAL A 238 2.93 13.96 -2.81
N GLN A 239 3.63 13.11 -2.06
CA GLN A 239 4.91 13.48 -1.44
C GLN A 239 6.02 13.68 -2.48
N ILE A 240 6.10 12.81 -3.48
CA ILE A 240 7.03 12.94 -4.61
C ILE A 240 6.76 14.23 -5.37
N HIS A 241 5.50 14.53 -5.70
CA HIS A 241 5.12 15.77 -6.39
C HIS A 241 5.67 17.03 -5.69
N HIS A 242 5.61 17.08 -4.38
CA HIS A 242 6.06 18.26 -3.62
C HIS A 242 7.58 18.33 -3.40
N ILE A 243 8.30 17.21 -3.46
CA ILE A 243 9.74 17.15 -3.19
C ILE A 243 10.54 17.11 -4.50
N ASP A 244 10.16 16.21 -5.39
CA ASP A 244 10.94 15.83 -6.57
C ASP A 244 10.00 15.38 -7.71
N PRO A 245 9.21 16.31 -8.28
CA PRO A 245 8.17 16.00 -9.29
C PRO A 245 8.75 15.23 -10.48
N VAL A 246 7.92 14.34 -11.05
CA VAL A 246 8.32 13.40 -12.11
C VAL A 246 7.98 13.99 -13.47
N ASN A 247 9.01 14.35 -14.25
CA ASN A 247 8.87 14.82 -15.62
C ASN A 247 9.13 13.68 -16.63
N LYS A 248 8.90 13.95 -17.91
CA LYS A 248 9.21 13.02 -18.99
C LYS A 248 10.68 12.61 -18.97
N GLY A 249 10.92 11.30 -18.87
CA GLY A 249 12.26 10.72 -18.78
C GLY A 249 12.84 10.58 -17.37
N ASP A 250 12.18 11.16 -16.35
CA ASP A 250 12.55 10.95 -14.96
C ASP A 250 12.07 9.60 -14.45
N VAL A 251 12.83 9.01 -13.54
CA VAL A 251 12.46 7.81 -12.80
C VAL A 251 12.67 8.02 -11.31
N VAL A 252 11.62 7.78 -10.53
CA VAL A 252 11.64 7.83 -9.07
C VAL A 252 11.15 6.49 -8.53
N TRP A 253 11.81 5.98 -7.51
CA TRP A 253 11.35 4.76 -6.85
C TRP A 253 10.71 5.06 -5.50
N SER A 254 9.86 4.15 -5.07
CA SER A 254 9.27 4.16 -3.73
C SER A 254 9.25 2.76 -3.14
N THR A 255 9.27 2.70 -1.82
CA THR A 255 9.03 1.46 -1.07
C THR A 255 8.31 1.77 0.23
N THR A 256 7.75 0.76 0.87
CA THR A 256 7.06 0.89 2.15
C THR A 256 7.99 0.53 3.31
N PRO A 257 7.68 0.93 4.56
CA PRO A 257 8.40 0.45 5.74
C PRO A 257 8.43 -1.07 5.85
N PHE A 258 7.36 -1.76 5.43
CA PHE A 258 7.33 -3.22 5.35
C PHE A 258 8.35 -3.76 4.34
N GLY A 259 8.47 -3.15 3.17
CA GLY A 259 9.49 -3.49 2.18
C GLY A 259 10.91 -3.35 2.74
N LEU A 260 11.17 -2.27 3.49
CA LEU A 260 12.47 -2.09 4.17
C LEU A 260 12.74 -3.19 5.20
N ILE A 261 11.72 -3.61 5.96
CA ILE A 261 11.84 -4.69 6.94
C ILE A 261 12.19 -6.00 6.23
N GLN A 262 11.51 -6.32 5.14
CA GLN A 262 11.81 -7.54 4.35
C GLN A 262 13.24 -7.51 3.78
N ILE A 263 13.68 -6.37 3.26
CA ILE A 263 15.07 -6.17 2.80
C ILE A 263 16.03 -6.39 3.98
N GLY A 264 15.79 -5.75 5.12
CA GLY A 264 16.64 -5.89 6.30
C GLY A 264 16.72 -7.34 6.80
N LYS A 265 15.60 -8.05 6.86
CA LYS A 265 15.54 -9.47 7.25
C LYS A 265 16.27 -10.36 6.24
N LEU A 266 16.16 -10.10 4.95
CA LEU A 266 16.89 -10.83 3.93
C LEU A 266 18.41 -10.75 4.14
N PHE A 267 18.94 -9.54 4.33
CA PHE A 267 20.39 -9.36 4.46
C PHE A 267 20.93 -9.82 5.81
N LEU A 268 20.21 -9.60 6.92
CA LEU A 268 20.66 -9.99 8.26
C LEU A 268 20.39 -11.46 8.60
N ASN A 269 19.28 -12.03 8.12
CA ASN A 269 18.85 -13.38 8.50
C ASN A 269 18.97 -14.39 7.35
N GLY A 270 19.23 -13.92 6.12
CA GLY A 270 19.35 -14.76 4.93
C GLY A 270 18.06 -15.47 4.55
N ILE A 271 16.88 -14.89 4.80
CA ILE A 271 15.58 -15.48 4.52
C ILE A 271 14.61 -14.47 3.92
N TYR A 272 13.72 -14.96 3.05
CA TYR A 272 12.52 -14.23 2.68
C TYR A 272 11.46 -14.42 3.78
N ASP A 273 11.24 -13.38 4.56
CA ASP A 273 10.25 -13.40 5.66
C ASP A 273 9.04 -12.54 5.29
N ALA A 274 7.91 -13.18 5.01
CA ALA A 274 6.66 -12.55 4.65
C ALA A 274 5.76 -12.25 5.87
N SER A 275 6.25 -12.44 7.10
CA SER A 275 5.52 -12.13 8.32
C SER A 275 5.31 -10.63 8.47
N LYS A 276 4.08 -10.23 8.80
CA LYS A 276 3.68 -8.85 9.05
C LYS A 276 2.57 -8.75 10.09
N THR A 277 2.39 -7.56 10.64
CA THR A 277 1.22 -7.20 11.43
C THR A 277 0.26 -6.43 10.53
N ILE A 278 -1.04 -6.73 10.60
CA ILE A 278 -2.11 -6.03 9.89
C ILE A 278 -3.15 -5.52 10.87
N CYS A 279 -4.00 -4.58 10.45
CA CYS A 279 -5.18 -4.20 11.23
C CYS A 279 -6.48 -4.71 10.59
N LEU A 280 -7.42 -5.14 11.43
CA LEU A 280 -8.81 -5.42 11.07
C LEU A 280 -9.66 -4.24 11.51
N VAL A 281 -10.33 -3.57 10.56
CA VAL A 281 -11.02 -2.31 10.78
C VAL A 281 -12.39 -2.29 10.10
N GLY A 282 -13.20 -1.30 10.46
CA GLY A 282 -14.50 -1.06 9.83
C GLY A 282 -15.66 -1.15 10.81
N SER A 283 -16.79 -0.55 10.43
CA SER A 283 -17.98 -0.44 11.30
C SER A 283 -18.61 -1.82 11.60
N GLU A 284 -18.37 -2.79 10.75
CA GLU A 284 -18.94 -4.14 10.88
C GLU A 284 -18.02 -5.12 11.62
N VAL A 285 -16.87 -4.66 12.10
CA VAL A 285 -15.97 -5.45 12.95
C VAL A 285 -16.39 -5.35 14.43
N LYS A 286 -16.53 -6.49 15.12
CA LYS A 286 -16.89 -6.54 16.55
C LYS A 286 -15.85 -5.82 17.42
N THR A 287 -14.59 -6.17 17.22
CA THR A 287 -13.45 -5.61 17.99
C THR A 287 -12.29 -5.33 17.05
N PRO A 288 -12.22 -4.10 16.50
CA PRO A 288 -11.12 -3.72 15.61
C PRO A 288 -9.78 -3.74 16.36
N LYS A 289 -8.82 -4.55 15.88
CA LYS A 289 -7.50 -4.80 16.48
C LYS A 289 -6.44 -5.10 15.42
N TYR A 290 -5.20 -5.26 15.88
CA TYR A 290 -4.08 -5.71 15.05
C TYR A 290 -3.86 -7.21 15.20
N TYR A 291 -3.34 -7.84 14.15
CA TYR A 291 -3.09 -9.28 14.10
C TYR A 291 -1.77 -9.57 13.40
N ASP A 292 -0.99 -10.48 13.97
CA ASP A 292 0.23 -10.98 13.33
C ASP A 292 -0.13 -12.11 12.35
N CYS A 293 0.35 -12.00 11.12
CA CYS A 293 0.07 -12.95 10.05
C CYS A 293 1.25 -13.06 9.07
N ILE A 294 1.10 -13.91 8.07
CA ILE A 294 2.00 -14.00 6.93
C ILE A 294 1.22 -13.51 5.69
N SER A 295 1.88 -12.77 4.80
CA SER A 295 1.26 -12.25 3.56
C SER A 295 0.58 -13.37 2.78
N GLY A 296 -0.59 -13.08 2.20
CA GLY A 296 -1.35 -14.04 1.41
C GLY A 296 -2.14 -15.08 2.19
N PHE A 297 -2.28 -14.95 3.53
CA PHE A 297 -3.09 -15.87 4.32
C PHE A 297 -4.59 -15.76 3.98
N SER A 298 -5.34 -16.87 4.15
CA SER A 298 -6.79 -16.89 4.04
C SER A 298 -7.41 -16.10 5.18
N ILE A 299 -8.22 -15.10 4.84
CA ILE A 299 -8.86 -14.22 5.82
C ILE A 299 -10.09 -14.82 6.48
N SER A 300 -10.59 -15.96 5.97
CA SER A 300 -11.87 -16.56 6.39
C SER A 300 -11.97 -16.81 7.90
N ASP A 301 -10.95 -17.40 8.50
CA ASP A 301 -10.96 -17.72 9.94
C ASP A 301 -11.02 -16.44 10.81
N LEU A 302 -10.32 -15.38 10.39
CA LEU A 302 -10.33 -14.08 11.07
C LEU A 302 -11.68 -13.37 10.91
N VAL A 303 -12.19 -13.33 9.68
CA VAL A 303 -13.43 -12.63 9.35
C VAL A 303 -14.62 -13.29 9.99
N ASN A 304 -14.81 -14.62 9.85
CA ASN A 304 -15.96 -15.35 10.39
C ASN A 304 -16.16 -15.16 11.90
N SER A 305 -15.06 -15.02 12.66
CA SER A 305 -15.13 -14.79 14.11
C SER A 305 -15.39 -13.32 14.47
N SER A 306 -15.05 -12.38 13.59
CA SER A 306 -14.94 -10.96 13.90
C SER A 306 -16.07 -10.09 13.36
N VAL A 307 -16.90 -10.58 12.42
CA VAL A 307 -17.96 -9.81 11.76
C VAL A 307 -19.22 -9.74 12.62
N LYS A 308 -19.90 -8.58 12.61
CA LYS A 308 -21.18 -8.35 13.31
C LYS A 308 -22.38 -8.88 12.53
N ASN A 309 -22.40 -8.68 11.23
CA ASN A 309 -23.49 -8.97 10.31
C ASN A 309 -22.98 -9.80 9.13
N GLU A 310 -23.88 -10.52 8.46
CA GLU A 310 -23.51 -11.34 7.29
C GLU A 310 -23.44 -10.53 5.99
N ASN A 311 -24.23 -9.44 5.89
CA ASN A 311 -24.30 -8.62 4.68
C ASN A 311 -23.28 -7.49 4.72
N VAL A 312 -22.03 -7.83 4.42
CA VAL A 312 -20.87 -6.93 4.50
C VAL A 312 -19.98 -7.08 3.29
N ARG A 313 -19.28 -5.99 2.96
CA ARG A 313 -18.16 -6.02 2.02
C ARG A 313 -16.87 -6.18 2.78
N ILE A 314 -16.13 -7.22 2.43
CA ILE A 314 -14.79 -7.50 2.98
C ILE A 314 -13.77 -7.07 1.94
N ILE A 315 -12.88 -6.18 2.35
CA ILE A 315 -11.90 -5.53 1.49
C ILE A 315 -10.51 -5.88 2.01
N SER A 316 -9.66 -6.45 1.15
CA SER A 316 -8.23 -6.49 1.38
C SER A 316 -7.66 -5.10 1.03
N GLY A 317 -7.07 -4.43 2.01
CA GLY A 317 -6.64 -3.03 1.90
C GLY A 317 -7.65 -2.03 2.48
N ASN A 318 -7.47 -0.75 2.13
CA ASN A 318 -8.34 0.34 2.56
C ASN A 318 -9.60 0.45 1.69
N VAL A 319 -10.55 1.28 2.12
CA VAL A 319 -11.86 1.41 1.45
C VAL A 319 -11.81 2.18 0.12
N LEU A 320 -10.72 2.87 -0.20
CA LEU A 320 -10.57 3.66 -1.43
C LEU A 320 -9.89 2.88 -2.56
N THR A 321 -8.84 2.11 -2.24
CA THR A 321 -8.01 1.42 -3.24
C THR A 321 -7.96 -0.09 -3.06
N GLY A 322 -8.52 -0.62 -1.95
CA GLY A 322 -8.53 -2.04 -1.67
C GLY A 322 -9.47 -2.84 -2.58
N LYS A 323 -9.28 -4.16 -2.60
CA LYS A 323 -10.06 -5.08 -3.43
C LYS A 323 -11.08 -5.84 -2.59
N SER A 324 -12.32 -5.94 -3.09
CA SER A 324 -13.31 -6.83 -2.49
C SER A 324 -12.90 -8.28 -2.69
N VAL A 325 -12.79 -9.05 -1.59
CA VAL A 325 -12.26 -10.42 -1.61
C VAL A 325 -13.26 -11.47 -1.10
N GLY A 326 -14.38 -11.04 -0.53
CA GLY A 326 -15.39 -11.95 0.04
C GLY A 326 -14.87 -12.72 1.26
N ASN A 327 -15.69 -13.66 1.75
CA ASN A 327 -15.40 -14.43 2.97
C ASN A 327 -14.25 -15.43 2.83
N GLU A 328 -14.04 -15.98 1.64
CA GLU A 328 -13.02 -17.00 1.36
C GLU A 328 -11.76 -16.41 0.70
N GLY A 329 -11.62 -15.09 0.73
CA GLY A 329 -10.51 -14.40 0.10
C GLY A 329 -9.19 -14.52 0.85
N TYR A 330 -8.18 -13.95 0.25
CA TYR A 330 -6.81 -13.91 0.77
C TYR A 330 -6.34 -12.47 0.89
N LEU A 331 -5.44 -12.22 1.86
CA LEU A 331 -4.82 -10.92 2.02
C LEU A 331 -3.92 -10.61 0.82
N GLY A 332 -4.10 -9.44 0.22
CA GLY A 332 -3.27 -8.96 -0.88
C GLY A 332 -1.80 -8.77 -0.49
N PHE A 333 -0.92 -8.87 -1.46
CA PHE A 333 0.53 -8.84 -1.25
C PHE A 333 0.99 -7.55 -0.54
N TYR A 334 0.50 -6.40 -1.00
CA TYR A 334 0.89 -5.08 -0.47
C TYR A 334 0.04 -4.62 0.72
N ASP A 335 -1.09 -5.26 0.99
CA ASP A 335 -2.07 -4.81 1.96
C ASP A 335 -1.59 -5.00 3.40
N ASN A 336 -1.83 -4.00 4.24
CA ASN A 336 -1.52 -3.98 5.68
C ASN A 336 -2.78 -3.87 6.55
N MET A 337 -3.97 -3.96 5.93
CA MET A 337 -5.25 -3.89 6.61
C MET A 337 -6.32 -4.70 5.90
N ILE A 338 -7.36 -5.09 6.65
CA ILE A 338 -8.61 -5.65 6.15
C ILE A 338 -9.73 -4.73 6.63
N SER A 339 -10.51 -4.21 5.68
CA SER A 339 -11.62 -3.29 5.97
C SER A 339 -12.96 -4.00 5.77
N ILE A 340 -13.85 -3.90 6.76
CA ILE A 340 -15.20 -4.52 6.70
C ILE A 340 -16.26 -3.45 6.93
N ILE A 341 -17.05 -3.21 5.89
CA ILE A 341 -18.10 -2.19 5.85
C ILE A 341 -19.44 -2.82 5.45
N PRO A 342 -20.59 -2.17 5.74
CA PRO A 342 -21.87 -2.66 5.27
C PRO A 342 -21.93 -2.75 3.75
N GLU A 343 -22.62 -3.77 3.21
CA GLU A 343 -22.92 -3.83 1.78
C GLU A 343 -24.08 -2.90 1.42
N GLY A 344 -23.93 -2.12 0.37
CA GLY A 344 -24.88 -1.10 -0.08
C GLY A 344 -25.91 -1.61 -1.08
N ASP A 345 -26.56 -2.72 -0.79
CA ASP A 345 -27.57 -3.35 -1.64
C ASP A 345 -29.00 -2.82 -1.43
N LYS A 346 -29.22 -1.97 -0.42
CA LYS A 346 -30.52 -1.41 -0.07
C LYS A 346 -30.72 -0.04 -0.71
N HIS A 347 -31.64 0.03 -1.65
CA HIS A 347 -32.04 1.31 -2.24
C HIS A 347 -32.83 2.17 -1.24
N SER A 348 -32.39 3.41 -1.04
CA SER A 348 -33.13 4.40 -0.23
C SER A 348 -34.07 5.17 -1.14
N PHE A 349 -35.37 5.25 -0.80
CA PHE A 349 -36.33 6.09 -1.53
C PHE A 349 -35.86 7.55 -1.48
N LEU A 350 -35.72 8.18 -2.64
CA LEU A 350 -35.14 9.55 -2.81
C LEU A 350 -33.77 9.71 -2.12
N GLY A 351 -32.97 8.64 -1.98
CA GLY A 351 -31.68 8.64 -1.27
C GLY A 351 -30.68 9.66 -1.76
N TRP A 352 -30.80 10.08 -3.01
CA TRP A 352 -29.94 11.09 -3.66
C TRP A 352 -30.30 12.54 -3.30
N ILE A 353 -31.50 12.82 -2.74
CA ILE A 353 -31.96 14.18 -2.37
C ILE A 353 -32.26 14.32 -0.87
N MET A 354 -32.47 13.23 -0.16
CA MET A 354 -32.83 13.28 1.27
C MET A 354 -31.61 13.72 2.11
N PRO A 355 -31.72 14.78 2.92
CA PRO A 355 -30.66 15.22 3.83
C PRO A 355 -30.52 14.28 5.03
N VAL A 356 -30.00 13.06 4.81
CA VAL A 356 -29.87 12.10 5.88
C VAL A 356 -28.64 12.38 6.73
N MET A 357 -28.80 12.45 8.05
CA MET A 357 -27.74 12.77 9.00
C MET A 357 -26.60 11.74 9.09
N ASN A 358 -26.80 10.53 8.53
CA ASN A 358 -25.82 9.44 8.58
C ASN A 358 -25.03 9.27 7.29
N LYS A 359 -25.21 10.14 6.31
CA LYS A 359 -24.44 10.17 5.07
C LYS A 359 -23.40 11.30 5.13
N LEU A 360 -22.33 11.13 4.41
CA LEU A 360 -21.26 12.10 4.27
C LEU A 360 -20.92 12.25 2.79
N SER A 361 -20.69 13.48 2.35
CA SER A 361 -20.09 13.76 1.04
C SER A 361 -19.20 14.99 1.14
N PHE A 362 -18.23 15.13 0.25
CA PHE A 362 -17.30 16.25 0.22
C PHE A 362 -18.05 17.59 0.10
N GLN A 363 -19.02 17.69 -0.80
CA GLN A 363 -19.81 18.92 -1.03
C GLN A 363 -20.92 19.15 0.01
N ARG A 364 -21.09 18.23 0.98
CA ARG A 364 -22.19 18.25 1.96
C ARG A 364 -23.58 18.19 1.34
N ALA A 365 -23.72 17.73 0.12
CA ALA A 365 -25.02 17.42 -0.48
C ALA A 365 -25.74 16.33 0.36
N PHE A 366 -24.97 15.37 0.86
CA PHE A 366 -25.41 14.48 1.94
C PHE A 366 -24.79 14.95 3.26
N GLY A 367 -25.53 14.87 4.34
CA GLY A 367 -25.07 15.32 5.65
C GLY A 367 -24.96 16.84 5.77
N LEU A 368 -25.97 17.56 5.32
CA LEU A 368 -26.01 19.04 5.31
C LEU A 368 -25.57 19.69 6.63
N LEU A 369 -25.90 19.06 7.77
CA LEU A 369 -25.54 19.53 9.12
C LEU A 369 -24.25 18.91 9.65
N SER A 370 -23.45 18.22 8.83
CA SER A 370 -22.20 17.58 9.27
C SER A 370 -21.17 18.55 9.84
N PHE A 371 -21.26 19.83 9.50
CA PHE A 371 -20.40 20.88 10.06
C PHE A 371 -20.66 21.14 11.56
N LEU A 372 -21.86 20.82 12.07
CA LEU A 372 -22.17 20.93 13.51
C LEU A 372 -21.58 19.80 14.34
N THR A 373 -21.22 18.70 13.72
CA THR A 373 -20.64 17.53 14.36
C THR A 373 -19.32 17.11 13.69
N PRO A 374 -18.27 17.94 13.75
CA PRO A 374 -17.03 17.75 12.98
C PRO A 374 -16.29 16.48 13.37
N ASN A 375 -16.52 15.93 14.56
CA ASN A 375 -15.87 14.71 15.05
C ASN A 375 -16.73 13.45 14.90
N LYS A 376 -17.90 13.55 14.26
CA LYS A 376 -18.77 12.39 14.06
C LYS A 376 -18.10 11.42 13.09
N GLU A 377 -18.07 10.15 13.48
CA GLU A 377 -17.70 9.04 12.61
C GLU A 377 -18.94 8.40 11.99
N TYR A 378 -18.80 7.94 10.76
CA TYR A 378 -19.89 7.42 9.94
C TYR A 378 -19.71 5.93 9.66
N SER A 379 -20.80 5.20 9.63
CA SER A 379 -20.88 3.86 9.07
C SER A 379 -21.41 3.99 7.65
N LEU A 380 -20.49 4.22 6.70
CA LEU A 380 -20.82 4.31 5.28
C LEU A 380 -20.87 2.91 4.68
N ASP A 381 -21.78 2.71 3.74
CA ASP A 381 -21.93 1.50 2.93
C ASP A 381 -21.41 1.73 1.50
N THR A 382 -21.54 0.75 0.64
CA THR A 382 -21.09 0.81 -0.76
C THR A 382 -22.17 1.37 -1.72
N ASN A 383 -23.24 1.94 -1.20
CA ASN A 383 -24.31 2.49 -2.02
C ASN A 383 -23.90 3.83 -2.62
N THR A 384 -23.94 3.94 -3.93
CA THR A 384 -23.66 5.18 -4.67
C THR A 384 -24.72 6.26 -4.47
N ASN A 385 -25.88 5.92 -3.86
CA ASN A 385 -27.02 6.81 -3.63
C ASN A 385 -27.56 7.52 -4.89
N GLY A 386 -27.31 6.99 -6.06
CA GLY A 386 -27.74 7.51 -7.35
C GLY A 386 -27.21 6.66 -8.50
N GLU A 387 -27.55 7.05 -9.71
CA GLU A 387 -27.05 6.42 -10.93
C GLU A 387 -25.74 7.08 -11.41
N LEU A 388 -25.02 6.39 -12.28
CA LEU A 388 -23.85 6.95 -12.97
C LEU A 388 -24.24 8.23 -13.71
N ARG A 389 -23.46 9.28 -13.49
CA ARG A 389 -23.69 10.58 -14.10
C ARG A 389 -22.58 10.89 -15.12
N ALA A 390 -22.91 11.78 -16.06
CA ALA A 390 -21.91 12.28 -16.99
C ALA A 390 -20.77 13.00 -16.25
N PHE A 391 -19.55 12.79 -16.72
CA PHE A 391 -18.39 13.50 -16.21
C PHE A 391 -18.43 14.97 -16.62
N VAL A 392 -18.54 15.86 -15.65
CA VAL A 392 -18.63 17.31 -15.85
C VAL A 392 -17.54 18.07 -15.09
N GLN A 393 -17.11 19.19 -15.61
CA GLN A 393 -16.16 20.06 -14.94
C GLN A 393 -16.82 20.79 -13.78
N THR A 394 -16.47 20.42 -12.55
CA THR A 394 -17.03 21.03 -11.34
C THR A 394 -16.01 21.78 -10.50
N GLY A 395 -14.70 21.60 -10.76
CA GLY A 395 -13.61 22.12 -9.93
C GLY A 395 -13.55 21.46 -8.55
N VAL A 396 -14.14 20.26 -8.39
CA VAL A 396 -14.14 19.51 -7.11
C VAL A 396 -12.88 18.71 -6.97
N PHE A 397 -12.42 18.07 -8.04
CA PHE A 397 -11.21 17.23 -8.03
C PHE A 397 -9.97 18.04 -7.62
N GLU A 398 -9.87 19.30 -8.08
CA GLU A 398 -8.79 20.21 -7.72
C GLU A 398 -8.79 20.58 -6.23
N LYS A 399 -9.90 20.39 -5.52
CA LYS A 399 -10.00 20.65 -4.07
C LYS A 399 -9.53 19.46 -3.23
N VAL A 400 -9.60 18.25 -3.78
CA VAL A 400 -9.23 17.02 -3.07
C VAL A 400 -7.85 16.50 -3.47
N LEU A 401 -7.33 16.89 -4.63
CA LEU A 401 -5.99 16.49 -5.09
C LEU A 401 -4.99 17.63 -4.78
N PRO A 402 -4.07 17.42 -3.82
CA PRO A 402 -3.08 18.43 -3.42
C PRO A 402 -1.82 18.41 -4.32
N MET A 403 -2.01 18.32 -5.63
CA MET A 403 -0.96 18.37 -6.64
C MET A 403 -1.24 19.54 -7.59
N ASP A 404 -0.18 20.04 -8.22
CA ASP A 404 -0.28 21.15 -9.20
C ASP A 404 -0.52 20.61 -10.61
N ILE A 405 -1.60 19.87 -10.75
CA ILE A 405 -2.10 19.32 -12.01
C ILE A 405 -3.56 19.70 -12.21
N LEU A 406 -4.05 19.57 -13.42
CA LEU A 406 -5.43 19.89 -13.81
C LEU A 406 -6.24 18.59 -14.01
N PRO A 407 -6.72 17.93 -12.92
CA PRO A 407 -7.28 16.58 -12.98
C PRO A 407 -8.50 16.48 -13.91
N ASN A 408 -9.36 17.50 -13.97
CA ASN A 408 -10.52 17.47 -14.87
C ASN A 408 -10.13 17.39 -16.36
N TYR A 409 -9.10 18.12 -16.77
CA TYR A 409 -8.60 18.07 -18.15
C TYR A 409 -7.85 16.79 -18.40
N LEU A 410 -6.96 16.40 -17.47
CA LEU A 410 -6.19 15.15 -17.60
C LEU A 410 -7.11 13.92 -17.71
N PHE A 411 -8.16 13.81 -16.90
CA PHE A 411 -9.10 12.69 -17.00
C PHE A 411 -9.86 12.68 -18.34
N LYS A 412 -10.12 13.84 -18.94
CA LYS A 412 -10.74 13.93 -20.27
C LYS A 412 -9.77 13.53 -21.36
N SER A 413 -8.50 13.94 -21.29
CA SER A 413 -7.48 13.52 -22.27
C SER A 413 -7.22 12.02 -22.18
N ILE A 414 -7.26 11.40 -20.97
CA ILE A 414 -7.20 9.95 -20.79
C ILE A 414 -8.39 9.27 -21.49
N LEU A 415 -9.62 9.76 -21.29
CA LEU A 415 -10.81 9.21 -21.95
C LEU A 415 -10.78 9.38 -23.47
N ALA A 416 -10.21 10.49 -23.94
CA ALA A 416 -10.02 10.76 -25.37
C ALA A 416 -8.84 10.02 -25.99
N GLN A 417 -7.97 9.42 -25.18
CA GLN A 417 -6.70 8.80 -25.58
C GLN A 417 -5.76 9.79 -26.30
N ASP A 418 -5.78 11.04 -25.87
CA ASP A 418 -4.88 12.09 -26.35
C ASP A 418 -3.59 12.08 -25.52
N TYR A 419 -2.58 11.38 -26.02
CA TYR A 419 -1.31 11.16 -25.31
C TYR A 419 -0.49 12.44 -25.18
N ASP A 420 -0.51 13.33 -26.16
CA ASP A 420 0.24 14.58 -26.12
C ASP A 420 -0.32 15.49 -25.03
N GLU A 421 -1.65 15.63 -24.95
CA GLU A 421 -2.32 16.41 -23.91
C GLU A 421 -2.15 15.77 -22.52
N MET A 422 -2.16 14.43 -22.40
CA MET A 422 -1.86 13.74 -21.13
C MET A 422 -0.45 14.10 -20.60
N GLU A 423 0.56 14.12 -21.49
CA GLU A 423 1.93 14.48 -21.11
C GLU A 423 2.02 15.93 -20.61
N GLU A 424 1.39 16.87 -21.33
CA GLU A 424 1.37 18.28 -20.95
C GLU A 424 0.63 18.55 -19.63
N LEU A 425 -0.37 17.71 -19.31
CA LEU A 425 -1.17 17.84 -18.08
C LEU A 425 -0.61 17.08 -16.88
N GLY A 426 0.54 16.42 -16.99
CA GLY A 426 1.25 15.83 -15.85
C GLY A 426 0.90 14.37 -15.56
N ILE A 427 0.55 13.54 -16.57
CA ILE A 427 0.23 12.12 -16.40
C ILE A 427 1.35 11.32 -15.72
N TYR A 428 2.62 11.72 -15.88
CA TYR A 428 3.78 11.04 -15.30
C TYR A 428 3.81 11.07 -13.76
N GLU A 429 3.09 12.01 -13.14
CA GLU A 429 3.06 12.15 -11.70
C GLU A 429 1.97 11.31 -11.01
N LEU A 430 0.99 10.79 -11.78
CA LEU A 430 -0.18 10.11 -11.24
C LEU A 430 -0.12 8.59 -11.37
N VAL A 431 -0.67 7.93 -10.35
CA VAL A 431 -1.17 6.57 -10.42
C VAL A 431 -2.58 6.52 -9.82
N GLU A 432 -3.29 5.41 -9.99
CA GLU A 432 -4.68 5.24 -9.54
C GLU A 432 -4.89 5.57 -8.06
N GLU A 433 -3.93 5.23 -7.21
CA GLU A 433 -3.97 5.51 -5.78
C GLU A 433 -4.12 7.01 -5.47
N ASP A 434 -3.46 7.87 -6.25
CA ASP A 434 -3.42 9.29 -5.98
C ASP A 434 -4.76 9.98 -6.26
N VAL A 435 -5.59 9.39 -7.13
CA VAL A 435 -6.90 9.94 -7.57
C VAL A 435 -8.11 9.22 -6.98
N ALA A 436 -7.92 8.19 -6.18
CA ALA A 436 -9.02 7.39 -5.63
C ALA A 436 -10.04 8.25 -4.82
N LEU A 437 -9.58 9.30 -4.14
CA LEU A 437 -10.46 10.23 -3.41
C LEU A 437 -11.36 11.05 -4.36
N CYS A 438 -11.00 11.19 -5.64
CA CYS A 438 -11.81 11.92 -6.61
C CYS A 438 -13.15 11.22 -6.92
N GLU A 439 -13.24 9.92 -6.64
CA GLU A 439 -14.46 9.13 -6.85
C GLU A 439 -15.45 9.22 -5.67
N PHE A 440 -15.01 9.60 -4.48
CA PHE A 440 -15.84 9.77 -3.29
C PHE A 440 -16.66 11.05 -3.40
#